data_52333f3dffd0fbcb9ad281ee64412061
#
_entry.id   52333f3dffd0fbcb9ad281ee64412061
#
_cell.length_a   1.000
_cell.length_b   1.000
_cell.length_c   1.000
_cell.angle_alpha   90.00
_cell.angle_beta   90.00
_cell.angle_gamma   90.00
#
_symmetry.space_group_name_H-M   'P 1'
#
loop_
_entity.id
_entity.type
_entity.pdbx_description
1 polymer ?
#
loop_
_entity_poly.entity_id
_entity_poly.type
_entity_poly.pdbx_seq_one_letter_code
_entity_poly.pdbx_strand_id
1 'polypeptide(L)'
;YEKVEASPLIDFVISPGNYSDRTMGGGSGFMTPNGTVHVHGKNCMYEIDHRTHTANMQLTEHVALPWMNAWKNADEDIAGLRREFCRALFHGASLWWFDMWGHFYDDPAVMQTIADLLPLWRQYADRTRQPRAEVALVVDPVSTALVNDQHYPLVGKLYNGLHTALNRLGAPFVVHSFSDLPKINVSAFKLVILSGCIEVTPEKRTVLDRCLPADGSAQLWIGPSAL
;
A
#
# COMPACT_ATOMS: atom_id res chain seq x y z
N TYR A 1 -10.32 9.51 -1.88
CA TYR A 1 -9.13 9.44 -1.03
C TYR A 1 -8.37 10.76 -0.99
N GLU A 2 -7.94 11.34 -2.11
CA GLU A 2 -7.11 12.56 -2.19
C GLU A 2 -7.62 13.72 -1.31
N LYS A 3 -8.94 13.99 -1.33
CA LYS A 3 -9.52 15.07 -0.51
C LYS A 3 -9.45 14.78 0.99
N VAL A 4 -9.54 13.51 1.38
CA VAL A 4 -9.40 13.08 2.77
C VAL A 4 -7.95 13.21 3.21
N GLU A 5 -7.03 12.68 2.41
CA GLU A 5 -5.59 12.70 2.68
C GLU A 5 -5.04 14.13 2.70
N ALA A 6 -5.56 15.02 1.86
CA ALA A 6 -5.18 16.43 1.83
C ALA A 6 -5.90 17.31 2.88
N SER A 7 -6.92 16.78 3.57
CA SER A 7 -7.73 17.57 4.50
C SER A 7 -6.94 17.99 5.75
N PRO A 8 -6.93 19.27 6.14
CA PRO A 8 -6.30 19.71 7.38
C PRO A 8 -7.00 19.21 8.65
N LEU A 9 -8.19 18.62 8.51
CA LEU A 9 -8.97 18.07 9.62
C LEU A 9 -8.65 16.59 9.94
N ILE A 10 -7.79 15.98 9.16
CA ILE A 10 -7.38 14.60 9.32
C ILE A 10 -5.89 14.56 9.69
N ASP A 11 -5.56 13.97 10.83
CA ASP A 11 -4.18 13.89 11.32
C ASP A 11 -3.47 12.61 10.86
N PHE A 12 -4.21 11.50 10.74
CA PHE A 12 -3.65 10.22 10.30
C PHE A 12 -4.69 9.40 9.55
N VAL A 13 -4.21 8.44 8.78
CA VAL A 13 -5.02 7.51 7.98
C VAL A 13 -4.71 6.08 8.44
N ILE A 14 -5.74 5.28 8.69
CA ILE A 14 -5.59 3.84 8.94
C ILE A 14 -5.86 3.10 7.62
N SER A 15 -4.99 2.17 7.29
CA SER A 15 -5.15 1.35 6.10
C SER A 15 -4.70 -0.09 6.36
N PRO A 16 -5.56 -1.08 6.08
CA PRO A 16 -5.14 -2.47 6.10
C PRO A 16 -4.18 -2.79 4.95
N GLY A 17 -3.52 -3.93 5.06
CA GLY A 17 -2.83 -4.53 3.92
C GLY A 17 -3.82 -5.00 2.86
N ASN A 18 -3.38 -5.02 1.60
CA ASN A 18 -4.19 -5.51 0.50
C ASN A 18 -4.62 -6.97 0.74
N TYR A 19 -5.92 -7.22 0.64
CA TYR A 19 -6.51 -8.54 0.90
C TYR A 19 -6.22 -9.57 -0.19
N SER A 20 -5.88 -9.14 -1.40
CA SER A 20 -5.80 -10.04 -2.57
C SER A 20 -4.59 -10.97 -2.60
N ASP A 21 -3.54 -10.72 -1.83
CA ASP A 21 -2.29 -11.49 -1.92
C ASP A 21 -1.53 -11.52 -0.58
N ARG A 22 -2.18 -12.06 0.44
CA ARG A 22 -1.63 -12.15 1.81
C ARG A 22 -0.89 -13.45 2.13
N THR A 23 -0.91 -14.42 1.21
CA THR A 23 -0.26 -15.72 1.39
C THR A 23 1.27 -15.62 1.48
N MET A 24 1.92 -16.71 1.86
CA MET A 24 3.38 -16.79 1.79
C MET A 24 3.86 -16.63 0.34
N GLY A 25 4.91 -15.84 0.13
CA GLY A 25 5.36 -15.43 -1.20
C GLY A 25 4.48 -14.39 -1.88
N GLY A 26 3.40 -13.95 -1.24
CA GLY A 26 2.53 -12.90 -1.73
C GLY A 26 3.17 -11.50 -1.67
N GLY A 27 2.75 -10.63 -2.58
CA GLY A 27 3.22 -9.25 -2.70
C GLY A 27 2.25 -8.22 -2.13
N SER A 28 1.50 -8.58 -1.08
CA SER A 28 0.58 -7.64 -0.40
C SER A 28 1.27 -6.33 -0.04
N GLY A 29 0.54 -5.23 0.03
CA GLY A 29 1.03 -3.91 0.35
C GLY A 29 -0.06 -3.03 0.92
N PHE A 30 0.22 -1.75 1.11
CA PHE A 30 -0.79 -0.79 1.58
C PHE A 30 -1.93 -0.65 0.57
N MET A 31 -3.16 -0.51 1.07
CA MET A 31 -4.31 -0.14 0.22
C MET A 31 -4.36 1.38 -0.03
N THR A 32 -3.65 2.15 0.77
CA THR A 32 -3.57 3.62 0.66
C THR A 32 -2.27 4.02 -0.04
N PRO A 33 -2.28 5.06 -0.89
CA PRO A 33 -1.06 5.65 -1.45
C PRO A 33 -0.22 6.29 -0.33
N ASN A 34 0.67 5.53 0.27
CA ASN A 34 1.46 5.94 1.43
C ASN A 34 2.34 7.17 1.15
N GLY A 35 2.84 7.34 -0.06
CA GLY A 35 3.57 8.53 -0.47
C GLY A 35 2.72 9.80 -0.40
N THR A 36 1.44 9.72 -0.79
CA THR A 36 0.48 10.83 -0.66
C THR A 36 0.29 11.21 0.81
N VAL A 37 0.08 10.23 1.68
CA VAL A 37 -0.08 10.49 3.12
C VAL A 37 1.13 11.27 3.67
N HIS A 38 2.33 10.87 3.32
CA HIS A 38 3.57 11.54 3.75
C HIS A 38 3.75 12.95 3.14
N VAL A 39 3.42 13.13 1.87
CA VAL A 39 3.49 14.45 1.20
C VAL A 39 2.60 15.47 1.90
N HIS A 40 1.49 15.03 2.46
CA HIS A 40 0.59 15.89 3.25
C HIS A 40 0.95 15.97 4.74
N GLY A 41 2.10 15.47 5.14
CA GLY A 41 2.60 15.55 6.52
C GLY A 41 1.80 14.70 7.52
N LYS A 42 1.09 13.68 7.03
CA LYS A 42 0.24 12.83 7.85
C LYS A 42 0.93 11.52 8.20
N ASN A 43 0.43 10.89 9.26
CA ASN A 43 0.85 9.54 9.62
C ASN A 43 -0.07 8.50 8.96
N CYS A 44 0.52 7.41 8.49
CA CYS A 44 -0.19 6.21 8.07
C CYS A 44 -0.08 5.17 9.20
N MET A 45 -1.21 4.67 9.66
CA MET A 45 -1.26 3.54 10.58
C MET A 45 -1.62 2.28 9.79
N TYR A 46 -0.70 1.33 9.75
CA TYR A 46 -0.89 0.07 9.06
C TYR A 46 -1.62 -0.91 9.94
N GLU A 47 -2.76 -1.37 9.49
CA GLU A 47 -3.57 -2.37 10.15
C GLU A 47 -3.13 -3.78 9.72
N ILE A 48 -2.65 -4.56 10.68
CA ILE A 48 -2.25 -5.95 10.46
C ILE A 48 -3.38 -6.85 10.98
N ASP A 49 -4.32 -7.14 10.10
CA ASP A 49 -5.48 -8.02 10.32
C ASP A 49 -5.32 -9.34 9.55
N HIS A 50 -4.07 -9.76 9.35
CA HIS A 50 -3.76 -11.02 8.68
C HIS A 50 -4.15 -12.19 9.56
N ARG A 51 -4.89 -13.13 8.98
CA ARG A 51 -5.35 -14.32 9.68
C ARG A 51 -4.21 -15.29 9.90
N THR A 52 -3.95 -15.59 11.15
CA THR A 52 -3.03 -16.65 11.56
C THR A 52 -3.71 -18.03 11.46
N HIS A 53 -2.96 -19.08 11.66
CA HIS A 53 -3.48 -20.45 11.63
C HIS A 53 -4.49 -20.72 12.76
N THR A 54 -4.47 -19.93 13.83
CA THR A 54 -5.41 -20.04 14.97
C THR A 54 -6.68 -19.21 14.79
N ALA A 55 -6.76 -18.38 13.74
CA ALA A 55 -7.92 -17.53 13.48
C ALA A 55 -9.22 -18.36 13.46
N ASN A 56 -10.26 -17.85 14.11
CA ASN A 56 -11.56 -18.51 14.13
C ASN A 56 -12.25 -18.42 12.76
N MET A 57 -11.98 -19.40 11.91
CA MET A 57 -12.51 -19.46 10.55
C MET A 57 -14.03 -19.65 10.49
N GLN A 58 -14.65 -20.21 11.53
CA GLN A 58 -16.11 -20.39 11.58
C GLN A 58 -16.85 -19.04 11.64
N LEU A 59 -16.28 -18.07 12.35
CA LEU A 59 -16.83 -16.70 12.37
C LEU A 59 -16.67 -15.97 11.02
N THR A 60 -15.79 -16.45 10.19
CA THR A 60 -15.43 -15.80 8.93
C THR A 60 -16.02 -16.51 7.70
N GLU A 61 -16.62 -17.69 7.86
CA GLU A 61 -17.20 -18.45 6.73
C GLU A 61 -18.26 -17.66 5.96
N HIS A 62 -19.03 -16.81 6.63
CA HIS A 62 -20.04 -15.96 5.99
C HIS A 62 -19.42 -14.69 5.32
N VAL A 63 -18.18 -14.37 5.60
CA VAL A 63 -17.46 -13.20 5.10
C VAL A 63 -16.20 -13.61 4.33
N ALA A 64 -15.87 -14.89 4.35
CA ALA A 64 -14.66 -15.42 3.74
C ALA A 64 -14.72 -15.34 2.22
N LEU A 65 -14.20 -14.27 1.72
CA LEU A 65 -13.83 -14.15 0.33
C LEU A 65 -12.61 -15.07 0.08
N PRO A 66 -12.52 -15.78 -1.05
CA PRO A 66 -11.47 -16.79 -1.30
C PRO A 66 -10.04 -16.31 -1.11
N TRP A 67 -9.83 -15.00 -1.16
CA TRP A 67 -8.51 -14.35 -1.00
C TRP A 67 -8.15 -14.00 0.45
N MET A 68 -9.06 -14.24 1.41
CA MET A 68 -8.81 -13.97 2.83
C MET A 68 -8.30 -15.23 3.56
N ASN A 69 -7.41 -15.98 2.92
CA ASN A 69 -6.86 -17.21 3.49
C ASN A 69 -6.02 -16.92 4.74
N ALA A 70 -6.18 -17.76 5.76
CA ALA A 70 -5.27 -17.82 6.89
C ALA A 70 -3.90 -18.40 6.49
N TRP A 71 -2.86 -18.04 7.20
CA TRP A 71 -1.60 -18.75 7.16
C TRP A 71 -1.79 -20.15 7.76
N LYS A 72 -0.94 -21.10 7.40
CA LYS A 72 -1.22 -22.53 7.61
C LYS A 72 -0.74 -23.07 8.96
N ASN A 73 0.25 -22.43 9.55
CA ASN A 73 0.91 -22.88 10.77
C ASN A 73 1.69 -21.73 11.40
N ALA A 74 2.22 -21.96 12.62
CA ALA A 74 2.97 -20.97 13.37
C ALA A 74 4.19 -20.41 12.64
N ASP A 75 4.88 -21.22 11.82
CA ASP A 75 6.05 -20.75 11.05
C ASP A 75 5.64 -19.74 9.98
N GLU A 76 4.53 -19.99 9.27
CA GLU A 76 3.97 -19.04 8.32
C GLU A 76 3.47 -17.77 9.02
N ASP A 77 2.82 -17.90 10.18
CA ASP A 77 2.38 -16.76 10.98
C ASP A 77 3.55 -15.86 11.35
N ILE A 78 4.60 -16.45 11.92
CA ILE A 78 5.82 -15.74 12.33
C ILE A 78 6.47 -15.02 11.14
N ALA A 79 6.62 -15.72 10.03
CA ALA A 79 7.20 -15.14 8.81
C ALA A 79 6.33 -14.00 8.27
N GLY A 80 5.01 -14.18 8.26
CA GLY A 80 4.05 -13.19 7.80
C GLY A 80 4.02 -11.95 8.71
N LEU A 81 3.96 -12.12 10.01
CA LEU A 81 3.97 -11.01 10.97
C LEU A 81 5.27 -10.20 10.88
N ARG A 82 6.42 -10.85 10.73
CA ARG A 82 7.71 -10.18 10.51
C ARG A 82 7.72 -9.40 9.20
N ARG A 83 7.17 -9.97 8.13
CA ARG A 83 7.05 -9.28 6.84
C ARG A 83 6.22 -8.00 6.97
N GLU A 84 5.05 -8.07 7.59
CA GLU A 84 4.17 -6.90 7.72
C GLU A 84 4.74 -5.86 8.70
N PHE A 85 5.38 -6.29 9.76
CA PHE A 85 6.14 -5.42 10.67
C PHE A 85 7.23 -4.65 9.92
N CYS A 86 8.07 -5.34 9.16
CA CYS A 86 9.12 -4.71 8.36
C CYS A 86 8.54 -3.74 7.35
N ARG A 87 7.42 -4.08 6.70
CA ARG A 87 6.70 -3.20 5.77
C ARG A 87 6.33 -1.88 6.44
N ALA A 88 5.64 -1.93 7.59
CA ALA A 88 5.28 -0.72 8.33
C ALA A 88 6.52 0.09 8.72
N LEU A 89 7.53 -0.61 9.25
CA LEU A 89 8.76 0.02 9.71
C LEU A 89 9.51 0.73 8.57
N PHE A 90 9.69 0.10 7.42
CA PHE A 90 10.43 0.68 6.28
C PHE A 90 9.68 1.82 5.60
N HIS A 91 8.36 1.79 5.60
CA HIS A 91 7.55 2.85 5.02
C HIS A 91 7.22 3.98 5.99
N GLY A 92 7.78 3.97 7.22
CA GLY A 92 7.53 5.01 8.21
C GLY A 92 6.09 5.06 8.70
N ALA A 93 5.34 3.96 8.55
CA ALA A 93 3.98 3.85 9.05
C ALA A 93 3.99 3.41 10.51
N SER A 94 3.03 3.88 11.31
CA SER A 94 2.67 3.23 12.56
C SER A 94 2.00 1.90 12.27
N LEU A 95 1.89 1.02 13.25
CA LEU A 95 1.18 -0.25 13.06
C LEU A 95 0.34 -0.62 14.29
N TRP A 96 -0.67 -1.43 14.06
CA TRP A 96 -1.39 -2.12 15.11
C TRP A 96 -1.78 -3.53 14.66
N TRP A 97 -1.86 -4.44 15.64
CA TRP A 97 -2.26 -5.82 15.43
C TRP A 97 -3.76 -5.90 15.69
N PHE A 98 -4.53 -6.25 14.67
CA PHE A 98 -5.98 -6.26 14.75
C PHE A 98 -6.53 -7.67 14.71
N ASP A 99 -7.02 -8.13 15.86
CA ASP A 99 -7.74 -9.39 16.01
C ASP A 99 -9.23 -9.19 15.73
N MET A 100 -9.56 -9.11 14.43
CA MET A 100 -10.91 -8.76 13.99
C MET A 100 -11.98 -9.79 14.39
N TRP A 101 -11.62 -11.07 14.34
CA TRP A 101 -12.58 -12.17 14.54
C TRP A 101 -12.28 -13.06 15.76
N GLY A 102 -11.25 -12.73 16.49
CA GLY A 102 -10.76 -13.51 17.63
C GLY A 102 -9.81 -14.63 17.22
N HIS A 103 -8.97 -14.99 18.19
CA HIS A 103 -8.00 -16.08 18.10
C HIS A 103 -6.82 -15.89 17.13
N PHE A 104 -6.65 -14.72 16.52
CA PHE A 104 -5.53 -14.51 15.58
C PHE A 104 -4.17 -14.67 16.27
N TYR A 105 -4.09 -14.39 17.55
CA TYR A 105 -2.84 -14.35 18.32
C TYR A 105 -2.80 -15.35 19.48
N ASP A 106 -3.62 -16.40 19.46
CA ASP A 106 -3.70 -17.38 20.55
C ASP A 106 -2.49 -18.33 20.62
N ASP A 107 -1.65 -18.38 19.60
CA ASP A 107 -0.43 -19.18 19.61
C ASP A 107 0.69 -18.47 20.40
N PRO A 108 1.30 -19.15 21.42
CA PRO A 108 2.37 -18.56 22.21
C PRO A 108 3.60 -18.12 21.41
N ALA A 109 3.97 -18.82 20.33
CA ALA A 109 5.11 -18.46 19.48
C ALA A 109 4.83 -17.21 18.66
N VAL A 110 3.57 -17.04 18.23
CA VAL A 110 3.08 -15.81 17.59
C VAL A 110 3.19 -14.63 18.54
N MET A 111 2.70 -14.76 19.76
CA MET A 111 2.79 -13.70 20.79
C MET A 111 4.24 -13.39 21.18
N GLN A 112 5.10 -14.41 21.28
CA GLN A 112 6.52 -14.19 21.51
C GLN A 112 7.18 -13.42 20.39
N THR A 113 6.82 -13.72 19.12
CA THR A 113 7.30 -12.98 17.97
C THR A 113 6.92 -11.50 18.03
N ILE A 114 5.68 -11.18 18.38
CA ILE A 114 5.24 -9.79 18.57
C ILE A 114 6.06 -9.12 19.68
N ALA A 115 6.27 -9.81 20.82
CA ALA A 115 7.07 -9.29 21.91
C ALA A 115 8.51 -9.01 21.49
N ASP A 116 9.13 -9.88 20.68
CA ASP A 116 10.50 -9.71 20.18
C ASP A 116 10.63 -8.56 19.18
N LEU A 117 9.56 -8.21 18.45
CA LEU A 117 9.53 -7.10 17.51
C LEU A 117 9.38 -5.72 18.20
N LEU A 118 8.81 -5.66 19.40
CA LEU A 118 8.59 -4.38 20.12
C LEU A 118 9.89 -3.61 20.42
N PRO A 119 11.01 -4.22 20.87
CA PRO A 119 12.27 -3.51 21.06
C PRO A 119 12.80 -2.91 19.76
N LEU A 120 12.70 -3.64 18.64
CA LEU A 120 13.09 -3.14 17.32
C LEU A 120 12.23 -1.95 16.91
N TRP A 121 10.92 -2.02 17.17
CA TRP A 121 10.02 -0.89 16.91
C TRP A 121 10.47 0.34 17.70
N ARG A 122 10.67 0.23 19.02
CA ARG A 122 11.12 1.33 19.88
C ARG A 122 12.45 1.93 19.45
N GLN A 123 13.36 1.11 18.95
CA GLN A 123 14.66 1.55 18.45
C GLN A 123 14.60 2.35 17.17
N TYR A 124 13.63 2.05 16.30
CA TYR A 124 13.62 2.56 14.92
C TYR A 124 12.41 3.42 14.56
N ALA A 125 11.32 3.40 15.35
CA ALA A 125 10.08 4.11 15.02
C ALA A 125 10.26 5.64 14.92
N ASP A 126 11.07 6.22 15.79
CA ASP A 126 11.29 7.68 15.86
C ASP A 126 12.36 8.19 14.89
N ARG A 127 12.99 7.30 14.13
CA ARG A 127 14.00 7.74 13.17
C ARG A 127 13.33 8.36 11.95
N THR A 128 13.76 9.58 11.63
CA THR A 128 13.36 10.21 10.36
C THR A 128 13.79 9.31 9.21
N ARG A 129 12.83 8.84 8.44
CA ARG A 129 13.07 7.97 7.29
C ARG A 129 12.77 8.76 6.04
N GLN A 130 13.73 8.77 5.16
CA GLN A 130 13.48 9.17 3.78
C GLN A 130 13.43 7.88 2.96
N PRO A 131 12.26 7.50 2.45
CA PRO A 131 12.15 6.36 1.55
C PRO A 131 13.10 6.60 0.37
N ARG A 132 14.05 5.71 0.16
CA ARG A 132 14.87 5.72 -1.06
C ARG A 132 14.16 4.91 -2.13
N ALA A 133 12.98 5.37 -2.52
CA ALA A 133 12.27 4.76 -3.63
C ALA A 133 12.96 5.15 -4.95
N GLU A 134 13.24 4.17 -5.78
CA GLU A 134 13.73 4.39 -7.13
C GLU A 134 12.59 4.47 -8.16
N VAL A 135 11.42 3.98 -7.77
CA VAL A 135 10.21 3.93 -8.60
C VAL A 135 9.10 4.71 -7.92
N ALA A 136 8.46 5.61 -8.64
CA ALA A 136 7.19 6.20 -8.24
C ALA A 136 6.04 5.52 -9.00
N LEU A 137 5.10 4.93 -8.28
CA LEU A 137 3.81 4.52 -8.83
C LEU A 137 2.82 5.66 -8.60
N VAL A 138 2.38 6.28 -9.68
CA VAL A 138 1.39 7.35 -9.64
C VAL A 138 0.04 6.79 -10.06
N VAL A 139 -0.94 6.93 -9.17
CA VAL A 139 -2.32 6.47 -9.40
C VAL A 139 -3.26 7.65 -9.50
N ASP A 140 -4.31 7.52 -10.30
CA ASP A 140 -5.31 8.56 -10.49
C ASP A 140 -6.69 8.10 -9.98
N PRO A 141 -6.98 8.28 -8.68
CA PRO A 141 -8.26 7.85 -8.10
C PRO A 141 -9.47 8.56 -8.71
N VAL A 142 -9.30 9.79 -9.23
CA VAL A 142 -10.39 10.53 -9.87
C VAL A 142 -10.75 9.90 -11.20
N SER A 143 -9.77 9.62 -12.05
CA SER A 143 -10.00 8.91 -13.32
C SER A 143 -10.60 7.53 -13.11
N THR A 144 -10.08 6.78 -12.15
CA THR A 144 -10.57 5.41 -11.90
C THR A 144 -11.99 5.38 -11.35
N ALA A 145 -12.44 6.44 -10.65
CA ALA A 145 -13.81 6.57 -10.19
C ALA A 145 -14.84 6.75 -11.33
N LEU A 146 -14.39 7.08 -12.54
CA LEU A 146 -15.25 7.20 -13.73
C LEU A 146 -15.48 5.85 -14.43
N VAL A 147 -14.76 4.81 -14.01
CA VAL A 147 -14.85 3.47 -14.64
C VAL A 147 -15.89 2.63 -13.95
N ASN A 148 -16.80 2.03 -14.75
CA ASN A 148 -17.67 0.98 -14.25
C ASN A 148 -16.91 -0.35 -14.19
N ASP A 149 -16.48 -0.73 -12.99
CA ASP A 149 -15.62 -1.89 -12.74
C ASP A 149 -16.39 -3.17 -12.33
N GLN A 150 -17.73 -3.14 -12.39
CA GLN A 150 -18.58 -4.22 -11.86
C GLN A 150 -18.37 -5.58 -12.56
N HIS A 151 -18.10 -5.57 -13.86
CA HIS A 151 -17.96 -6.79 -14.65
C HIS A 151 -16.53 -7.11 -15.08
N TYR A 152 -15.63 -6.17 -14.94
CA TYR A 152 -14.23 -6.34 -15.32
C TYR A 152 -13.32 -5.55 -14.37
N PRO A 153 -12.65 -6.20 -13.42
CA PRO A 153 -11.92 -5.53 -12.34
C PRO A 153 -10.64 -4.85 -12.84
N LEU A 154 -10.79 -3.87 -13.72
CA LEU A 154 -9.68 -3.12 -14.31
C LEU A 154 -8.95 -2.28 -13.24
N VAL A 155 -9.71 -1.56 -12.42
CA VAL A 155 -9.15 -0.70 -11.36
C VAL A 155 -8.36 -1.53 -10.36
N GLY A 156 -8.91 -2.68 -9.96
CA GLY A 156 -8.22 -3.62 -9.10
C GLY A 156 -6.89 -4.12 -9.69
N LYS A 157 -6.83 -4.36 -11.00
CA LYS A 157 -5.59 -4.75 -11.69
C LYS A 157 -4.60 -3.61 -11.80
N LEU A 158 -5.08 -2.41 -12.13
CA LEU A 158 -4.24 -1.22 -12.30
C LEU A 158 -3.63 -0.72 -10.99
N TYR A 159 -4.27 -0.98 -9.86
CA TYR A 159 -3.74 -0.61 -8.55
C TYR A 159 -3.16 -1.82 -7.81
N ASN A 160 -4.01 -2.73 -7.36
CA ASN A 160 -3.58 -3.86 -6.52
C ASN A 160 -2.63 -4.82 -7.25
N GLY A 161 -2.89 -5.10 -8.52
CA GLY A 161 -2.06 -5.97 -9.33
C GLY A 161 -0.65 -5.42 -9.53
N LEU A 162 -0.54 -4.12 -9.84
CA LEU A 162 0.76 -3.46 -9.98
C LEU A 162 1.50 -3.36 -8.65
N HIS A 163 0.80 -3.03 -7.58
CA HIS A 163 1.38 -2.96 -6.24
C HIS A 163 1.97 -4.33 -5.83
N THR A 164 1.21 -5.40 -6.05
CA THR A 164 1.67 -6.77 -5.85
C THR A 164 2.90 -7.10 -6.71
N ALA A 165 2.88 -6.75 -7.99
CA ALA A 165 3.98 -7.01 -8.90
C ALA A 165 5.27 -6.26 -8.49
N LEU A 166 5.16 -4.99 -8.11
CA LEU A 166 6.28 -4.18 -7.63
C LEU A 166 6.86 -4.73 -6.31
N ASN A 167 6.03 -5.17 -5.38
CA ASN A 167 6.49 -5.82 -4.15
C ASN A 167 7.24 -7.12 -4.43
N ARG A 168 6.79 -7.91 -5.40
CA ARG A 168 7.49 -9.16 -5.81
C ARG A 168 8.79 -8.89 -6.56
N LEU A 169 8.85 -7.80 -7.31
CA LEU A 169 10.06 -7.40 -8.03
C LEU A 169 11.19 -6.99 -7.08
N GLY A 170 10.85 -6.52 -5.86
CA GLY A 170 11.82 -6.10 -4.85
C GLY A 170 12.47 -4.75 -5.14
N ALA A 171 12.03 -4.01 -6.14
CA ALA A 171 12.48 -2.64 -6.37
C ALA A 171 11.84 -1.70 -5.34
N PRO A 172 12.60 -0.82 -4.67
CA PRO A 172 12.03 0.15 -3.75
C PRO A 172 11.12 1.12 -4.48
N PHE A 173 9.86 1.18 -4.10
CA PHE A 173 8.89 2.07 -4.71
C PHE A 173 8.03 2.80 -3.69
N VAL A 174 7.42 3.90 -4.12
CA VAL A 174 6.45 4.68 -3.35
C VAL A 174 5.21 4.94 -4.22
N VAL A 175 4.05 5.02 -3.59
CA VAL A 175 2.78 5.28 -4.29
C VAL A 175 2.30 6.69 -4.00
N HIS A 176 2.04 7.46 -5.05
CA HIS A 176 1.50 8.81 -4.98
C HIS A 176 0.21 8.93 -5.76
N SER A 177 -0.70 9.77 -5.29
CA SER A 177 -1.83 10.25 -6.08
C SER A 177 -1.36 11.22 -7.16
N PHE A 178 -2.04 11.24 -8.30
CA PHE A 178 -1.75 12.13 -9.41
C PHE A 178 -1.73 13.61 -9.00
N SER A 179 -2.63 14.02 -8.13
CA SER A 179 -2.72 15.40 -7.62
C SER A 179 -1.49 15.87 -6.85
N ASP A 180 -0.62 14.95 -6.42
CA ASP A 180 0.59 15.27 -5.69
C ASP A 180 1.82 15.43 -6.57
N LEU A 181 1.74 15.14 -7.86
CA LEU A 181 2.85 15.36 -8.80
C LEU A 181 3.51 16.74 -8.67
N PRO A 182 2.77 17.86 -8.51
CA PRO A 182 3.37 19.17 -8.32
C PRO A 182 4.12 19.36 -6.98
N LYS A 183 3.94 18.46 -6.03
CA LYS A 183 4.50 18.56 -4.67
C LYS A 183 5.70 17.65 -4.45
N ILE A 184 5.96 16.72 -5.36
CA ILE A 184 7.05 15.75 -5.25
C ILE A 184 8.18 16.09 -6.23
N ASN A 185 9.41 15.75 -5.85
CA ASN A 185 10.54 15.82 -6.76
C ASN A 185 10.56 14.58 -7.67
N VAL A 186 9.90 14.66 -8.81
CA VAL A 186 9.76 13.53 -9.75
C VAL A 186 11.13 13.09 -10.30
N SER A 187 12.07 14.01 -10.49
CA SER A 187 13.42 13.70 -11.02
C SER A 187 14.29 12.89 -10.03
N ALA A 188 13.85 12.73 -8.79
CA ALA A 188 14.53 11.85 -7.84
C ALA A 188 14.29 10.34 -8.12
N PHE A 189 13.28 10.01 -8.95
CA PHE A 189 12.97 8.64 -9.31
C PHE A 189 13.63 8.25 -10.64
N LYS A 190 14.07 7.01 -10.75
CA LYS A 190 14.57 6.44 -12.01
C LYS A 190 13.43 6.10 -12.98
N LEU A 191 12.29 5.68 -12.42
CA LEU A 191 11.10 5.29 -13.17
C LEU A 191 9.85 5.88 -12.52
N VAL A 192 8.98 6.45 -13.34
CA VAL A 192 7.63 6.87 -12.96
C VAL A 192 6.62 6.02 -13.73
N ILE A 193 5.80 5.28 -12.98
CA ILE A 193 4.73 4.46 -13.54
C ILE A 193 3.42 5.21 -13.33
N LEU A 194 2.75 5.61 -14.42
CA LEU A 194 1.43 6.23 -14.36
C LEU A 194 0.38 5.14 -14.62
N SER A 195 -0.44 4.89 -13.62
CA SER A 195 -1.44 3.83 -13.66
C SER A 195 -2.85 4.37 -13.45
N GLY A 196 -3.75 4.01 -14.36
CA GLY A 196 -5.16 4.39 -14.26
C GLY A 196 -5.42 5.88 -14.55
N CYS A 197 -4.49 6.58 -15.18
CA CYS A 197 -4.70 7.95 -15.69
C CYS A 197 -5.55 7.89 -16.97
N ILE A 198 -6.83 7.53 -16.83
CA ILE A 198 -7.73 7.23 -17.93
C ILE A 198 -8.20 8.53 -18.59
N GLU A 199 -8.60 9.51 -17.80
CA GLU A 199 -9.00 10.82 -18.26
C GLU A 199 -7.86 11.82 -18.08
N VAL A 200 -7.40 12.44 -19.17
CA VAL A 200 -6.39 13.50 -19.13
C VAL A 200 -7.02 14.82 -19.61
N THR A 201 -7.55 15.56 -18.64
CA THR A 201 -8.07 16.91 -18.91
C THR A 201 -6.95 17.88 -19.28
N PRO A 202 -7.26 19.08 -19.86
CA PRO A 202 -6.25 20.11 -20.14
C PRO A 202 -5.42 20.50 -18.91
N GLU A 203 -6.03 20.53 -17.72
CA GLU A 203 -5.36 20.84 -16.46
C GLU A 203 -4.38 19.72 -16.06
N LYS A 204 -4.80 18.46 -16.19
CA LYS A 204 -3.92 17.31 -15.98
C LYS A 204 -2.77 17.28 -16.97
N ARG A 205 -3.03 17.60 -18.25
CA ARG A 205 -1.99 17.73 -19.28
C ARG A 205 -0.94 18.76 -18.85
N THR A 206 -1.37 19.93 -18.41
CA THR A 206 -0.47 20.98 -17.92
C THR A 206 0.41 20.49 -16.75
N VAL A 207 -0.17 19.70 -15.83
CA VAL A 207 0.60 19.11 -14.72
C VAL A 207 1.62 18.11 -15.24
N LEU A 208 1.24 17.23 -16.16
CA LEU A 208 2.13 16.25 -16.76
C LEU A 208 3.31 16.91 -17.48
N ASP A 209 3.03 17.86 -18.35
CA ASP A 209 4.05 18.56 -19.14
C ASP A 209 5.06 19.30 -18.25
N ARG A 210 4.61 19.82 -17.11
CA ARG A 210 5.46 20.51 -16.14
C ARG A 210 6.26 19.56 -15.27
N CYS A 211 5.64 18.48 -14.79
CA CYS A 211 6.22 17.60 -13.76
C CYS A 211 6.97 16.41 -14.36
N LEU A 212 6.71 16.03 -15.59
CA LEU A 212 7.28 14.87 -16.26
C LEU A 212 7.97 15.29 -17.57
N PRO A 213 9.08 16.05 -17.52
CA PRO A 213 9.79 16.46 -18.73
C PRO A 213 10.36 15.24 -19.49
N ALA A 214 10.46 15.35 -20.81
CA ALA A 214 10.86 14.26 -21.69
C ALA A 214 12.31 13.76 -21.45
N ASP A 215 13.17 14.61 -20.91
CA ASP A 215 14.57 14.33 -20.59
C ASP A 215 14.81 13.92 -19.12
N GLY A 216 13.71 13.69 -18.39
CA GLY A 216 13.73 13.31 -16.99
C GLY A 216 13.77 11.80 -16.74
N SER A 217 13.05 11.37 -15.71
CA SER A 217 12.90 9.96 -15.35
C SER A 217 12.26 9.15 -16.47
N ALA A 218 12.59 7.86 -16.58
CA ALA A 218 11.86 6.96 -17.47
C ALA A 218 10.36 6.92 -17.09
N GLN A 219 9.47 6.90 -18.08
CA GLN A 219 8.04 6.92 -17.88
C GLN A 219 7.41 5.64 -18.44
N LEU A 220 6.53 5.02 -17.67
CA LEU A 220 5.73 3.86 -18.09
C LEU A 220 4.25 4.18 -17.85
N TRP A 221 3.46 4.16 -18.91
CA TRP A 221 2.02 4.36 -18.85
C TRP A 221 1.31 3.00 -18.90
N ILE A 222 0.44 2.73 -17.93
CA ILE A 222 -0.31 1.48 -17.84
C ILE A 222 -1.80 1.76 -17.77
N GLY A 223 -2.52 1.19 -18.72
CA GLY A 223 -3.94 1.40 -18.91
C GLY A 223 -4.23 2.28 -20.12
N PRO A 224 -5.51 2.48 -20.46
CA PRO A 224 -5.88 3.44 -21.49
C PRO A 224 -5.41 4.82 -21.02
N SER A 225 -4.42 5.33 -21.71
CA SER A 225 -3.88 6.66 -21.43
C SER A 225 -4.46 7.64 -22.44
N ALA A 226 -5.09 8.68 -21.95
CA ALA A 226 -5.55 9.82 -22.73
C ALA A 226 -6.60 9.48 -23.82
N LEU A 227 -7.74 8.97 -23.42
CA LEU A 227 -8.94 9.14 -24.22
C LEU A 227 -9.53 10.54 -24.00
#